data_036b53af6b7c18b59087c1ad58928c6b
#
_entry.id   036b53af6b7c18b59087c1ad58928c6b
#
_cell.length_a   1.000
_cell.length_b   1.000
_cell.length_c   1.000
_cell.angle_alpha   90.00
_cell.angle_beta   90.00
_cell.angle_gamma   90.00
#
_symmetry.space_group_name_H-M   'P 1'
#
loop_
_entity.id
_entity.type
_entity.pdbx_description
1 polymer ?
#
loop_
_entity_poly.entity_id
_entity_poly.type
_entity_poly.pdbx_seq_one_letter_code
_entity_poly.pdbx_strand_id
1 'polypeptide(L)'
;WYTADTEDGWINSNGKKLPLYDLKYLSSNSPTEWPRSPGKTSLTFKSRDEHGIAKCTLWKEANLHHIIYSIRSLSQGYRLGYAISKNGIDFERRDEEIGIDVSNSGWDSEMIAFAERFQFKDKVYLFYCGNHYGMDGMGYAELLSDTQEQ
;
A
#
# COMPACT_ATOMS: atom_id res chain seq x y z
N TRP A 1 8.17 0.91 -9.21
CA TRP A 1 7.74 1.79 -8.11
C TRP A 1 8.58 1.52 -6.88
N TYR A 2 8.82 2.54 -6.11
CA TYR A 2 9.63 2.46 -4.89
C TYR A 2 9.18 3.53 -3.89
N THR A 3 9.41 3.28 -2.62
CA THR A 3 9.16 4.23 -1.54
C THR A 3 10.39 5.12 -1.35
N ALA A 4 10.19 6.42 -1.30
CA ALA A 4 11.25 7.39 -1.06
C ALA A 4 10.75 8.58 -0.25
N ASP A 5 11.68 9.29 0.38
CA ASP A 5 11.38 10.49 1.14
C ASP A 5 10.69 11.55 0.26
N THR A 6 9.75 12.25 0.84
CA THR A 6 9.18 13.47 0.25
C THR A 6 10.21 14.61 0.32
N GLU A 7 9.94 15.74 -0.33
CA GLU A 7 10.82 16.93 -0.27
C GLU A 7 11.02 17.43 1.17
N ASP A 8 9.97 17.37 2.00
CA ASP A 8 10.03 17.75 3.42
C ASP A 8 10.80 16.74 4.27
N GLY A 9 10.90 15.50 3.82
CA GLY A 9 11.67 14.39 4.38
C GLY A 9 11.24 13.94 5.78
N TRP A 10 10.82 14.85 6.65
CA TRP A 10 10.53 14.56 8.06
C TRP A 10 9.41 15.41 8.63
N ILE A 11 8.65 14.84 9.57
CA ILE A 11 7.65 15.53 10.39
C ILE A 11 7.97 15.35 11.88
N ASN A 12 7.68 16.37 12.69
CA ASN A 12 7.74 16.27 14.16
C ASN A 12 6.32 16.00 14.69
N SER A 13 6.16 14.89 15.40
CA SER A 13 4.91 14.53 16.05
C SER A 13 5.18 14.02 17.46
N ASN A 14 4.54 14.64 18.46
CA ASN A 14 4.68 14.27 19.89
C ASN A 14 6.14 14.16 20.34
N GLY A 15 6.99 15.10 19.92
CA GLY A 15 8.41 15.14 20.26
C GLY A 15 9.28 14.10 19.52
N LYS A 16 8.71 13.36 18.60
CA LYS A 16 9.43 12.40 17.75
C LYS A 16 9.56 12.92 16.32
N LYS A 17 10.74 12.76 15.76
CA LYS A 17 11.00 13.01 14.33
C LYS A 17 10.68 11.76 13.55
N LEU A 18 9.69 11.83 12.67
CA LEU A 18 9.21 10.72 11.85
C LEU A 18 9.49 11.00 10.38
N PRO A 19 9.87 9.98 9.57
CA PRO A 19 10.08 10.17 8.16
C PRO A 19 8.76 10.38 7.43
N LEU A 20 8.79 11.22 6.39
CA LEU A 20 7.75 11.41 5.40
C LEU A 20 8.19 10.71 4.11
N TYR A 21 7.47 9.70 3.67
CA TYR A 21 7.79 8.98 2.44
C TYR A 21 6.53 8.59 1.67
N ASP A 22 6.61 8.72 0.36
CA ASP A 22 5.53 8.39 -0.56
C ASP A 22 5.99 7.41 -1.65
N LEU A 23 5.09 7.05 -2.55
CA LEU A 23 5.39 6.14 -3.65
C LEU A 23 5.83 6.91 -4.88
N LYS A 24 7.02 6.58 -5.38
CA LYS A 24 7.61 7.13 -6.60
C LYS A 24 7.61 6.11 -7.73
N TYR A 25 7.55 6.62 -8.94
CA TYR A 25 7.77 5.88 -10.18
C TYR A 25 9.06 6.31 -10.86
N LEU A 26 9.83 5.33 -11.28
CA LEU A 26 11.01 5.52 -12.13
C LEU A 26 11.04 4.40 -13.16
N SER A 27 11.47 4.71 -14.37
CA SER A 27 11.64 3.73 -15.44
C SER A 27 13.05 3.79 -16.03
N SER A 28 13.51 2.65 -16.48
CA SER A 28 14.77 2.51 -17.23
C SER A 28 14.62 1.48 -18.34
N ASN A 29 15.38 1.66 -19.40
CA ASN A 29 15.52 0.67 -20.48
C ASN A 29 16.58 -0.40 -20.17
N SER A 30 17.30 -0.25 -19.06
CA SER A 30 18.31 -1.18 -18.58
C SER A 30 18.03 -1.59 -17.14
N PRO A 31 18.18 -2.87 -16.76
CA PRO A 31 18.01 -3.31 -15.39
C PRO A 31 19.12 -2.84 -14.45
N THR A 32 20.26 -2.41 -15.00
CA THR A 32 21.46 -1.99 -14.24
C THR A 32 21.74 -0.50 -14.29
N GLU A 33 21.07 0.25 -15.18
CA GLU A 33 21.29 1.68 -15.35
C GLU A 33 20.00 2.44 -15.09
N TRP A 34 19.98 3.19 -14.00
CA TRP A 34 18.81 3.95 -13.57
C TRP A 34 19.08 5.45 -13.58
N PRO A 35 18.10 6.28 -14.01
CA PRO A 35 18.23 7.72 -13.91
C PRO A 35 18.52 8.17 -12.47
N ARG A 36 19.41 9.13 -12.29
CA ARG A 36 19.70 9.76 -10.98
C ARG A 36 18.69 10.89 -10.70
N SER A 37 17.41 10.58 -10.78
CA SER A 37 16.34 11.52 -10.50
C SER A 37 15.46 11.02 -9.35
N PRO A 38 14.76 11.90 -8.64
CA PRO A 38 13.86 11.47 -7.55
C PRO A 38 12.63 10.73 -8.07
N GLY A 39 12.49 10.51 -9.37
CA GLY A 39 11.30 9.92 -9.96
C GLY A 39 10.07 10.82 -9.89
N LYS A 40 8.95 10.33 -10.43
CA LYS A 40 7.65 11.00 -10.35
C LYS A 40 6.85 10.47 -9.17
N THR A 41 6.26 11.33 -8.36
CA THR A 41 5.31 10.89 -7.32
C THR A 41 4.11 10.23 -7.97
N SER A 42 3.87 8.97 -7.63
CA SER A 42 2.76 8.16 -8.13
C SER A 42 1.59 8.16 -7.17
N LEU A 43 1.88 8.17 -5.89
CA LEU A 43 0.89 8.14 -4.83
C LEU A 43 1.45 8.83 -3.59
N THR A 44 0.65 9.71 -2.99
CA THR A 44 1.03 10.49 -1.81
C THR A 44 -0.10 10.54 -0.78
N PHE A 45 0.08 11.32 0.26
CA PHE A 45 -0.84 11.44 1.40
C PHE A 45 -2.20 12.02 1.01
N LYS A 46 -3.27 11.50 1.63
CA LYS A 46 -4.65 11.99 1.51
C LYS A 46 -5.01 12.93 2.68
N SER A 47 -4.29 12.83 3.79
CA SER A 47 -4.53 13.63 4.99
C SER A 47 -3.24 13.99 5.70
N ARG A 48 -3.32 14.95 6.66
CA ARG A 48 -2.20 15.32 7.53
C ARG A 48 -1.86 14.27 8.59
N ASP A 49 -2.72 13.26 8.77
CA ASP A 49 -2.47 12.13 9.67
C ASP A 49 -1.53 11.11 9.03
N GLU A 50 -1.49 11.05 7.71
CA GLU A 50 -0.62 10.12 6.98
C GLU A 50 0.80 10.68 6.89
N HIS A 51 1.78 9.80 7.07
CA HIS A 51 3.19 10.17 6.97
C HIS A 51 4.05 9.13 6.24
N GLY A 52 3.45 8.06 5.74
CA GLY A 52 4.17 7.05 4.97
C GLY A 52 3.26 6.23 4.06
N ILE A 53 3.68 6.07 2.80
CA ILE A 53 3.13 5.10 1.85
C ILE A 53 4.21 4.06 1.58
N ALA A 54 3.97 2.84 2.01
CA ALA A 54 4.97 1.77 1.99
C ALA A 54 4.49 0.55 1.22
N LYS A 55 5.43 -0.32 0.87
CA LYS A 55 5.25 -1.63 0.25
C LYS A 55 3.97 -1.73 -0.58
N CYS A 56 4.10 -1.81 -1.87
CA CYS A 56 2.96 -1.98 -2.76
C CYS A 56 3.03 -3.32 -3.51
N THR A 57 1.86 -3.87 -3.82
CA THR A 57 1.67 -4.93 -4.81
C THR A 57 0.81 -4.39 -5.95
N LEU A 58 1.17 -4.70 -7.18
CA LEU A 58 0.59 -4.12 -8.37
C LEU A 58 0.22 -5.19 -9.38
N TRP A 59 -0.96 -5.02 -10.03
CA TRP A 59 -1.39 -5.87 -11.13
C TRP A 59 -2.14 -5.07 -12.18
N LYS A 60 -2.35 -5.67 -13.34
CA LYS A 60 -3.14 -5.09 -14.42
C LYS A 60 -4.35 -5.96 -14.71
N GLU A 61 -5.52 -5.34 -14.77
CA GLU A 61 -6.78 -6.01 -15.07
C GLU A 61 -7.70 -5.03 -15.81
N ALA A 62 -8.45 -5.53 -16.80
CA ALA A 62 -9.40 -4.73 -17.58
C ALA A 62 -8.86 -3.36 -18.06
N ASN A 63 -7.61 -3.30 -18.51
CA ASN A 63 -6.90 -2.08 -18.95
C ASN A 63 -6.62 -1.03 -17.87
N LEU A 64 -6.82 -1.37 -16.60
CA LEU A 64 -6.42 -0.57 -15.46
C LEU A 64 -5.23 -1.21 -14.74
N HIS A 65 -4.41 -0.36 -14.16
CA HIS A 65 -3.41 -0.76 -13.18
C HIS A 65 -4.02 -0.59 -11.80
N HIS A 66 -3.87 -1.60 -10.98
CA HIS A 66 -4.37 -1.67 -9.62
C HIS A 66 -3.19 -1.76 -8.67
N ILE A 67 -3.28 -1.13 -7.53
CA ILE A 67 -2.23 -1.17 -6.52
C ILE A 67 -2.86 -1.26 -5.13
N ILE A 68 -2.31 -2.16 -4.31
CA ILE A 68 -2.54 -2.20 -2.87
C ILE A 68 -1.24 -1.76 -2.19
N TYR A 69 -1.33 -0.93 -1.17
CA TYR A 69 -0.20 -0.36 -0.47
C TYR A 69 -0.48 -0.23 1.02
N SER A 70 0.55 0.04 1.80
CA SER A 70 0.43 0.24 3.24
C SER A 70 0.47 1.71 3.58
N ILE A 71 -0.49 2.20 4.36
CA ILE A 71 -0.61 3.58 4.84
C ILE A 71 -0.13 3.64 6.27
N ARG A 72 0.84 4.49 6.55
CA ARG A 72 1.32 4.78 7.89
C ARG A 72 0.73 6.09 8.41
N SER A 73 0.07 6.02 9.56
CA SER A 73 -0.62 7.15 10.18
C SER A 73 -0.02 7.51 11.53
N LEU A 74 -0.28 8.75 11.97
CA LEU A 74 0.13 9.25 13.29
C LEU A 74 -0.81 8.78 14.39
N SER A 75 -2.10 8.63 14.07
CA SER A 75 -3.18 8.35 15.03
C SER A 75 -3.47 6.85 15.21
N GLN A 76 -3.03 6.00 14.26
CA GLN A 76 -3.33 4.57 14.29
C GLN A 76 -2.20 3.72 13.69
N GLY A 77 -2.26 2.41 13.89
CA GLY A 77 -1.38 1.47 13.21
C GLY A 77 -1.58 1.45 11.69
N TYR A 78 -0.73 0.73 10.98
CA TYR A 78 -0.84 0.61 9.53
C TYR A 78 -2.22 0.12 9.09
N ARG A 79 -2.67 0.67 7.96
CA ARG A 79 -3.83 0.20 7.20
C ARG A 79 -3.43 -0.09 5.76
N LEU A 80 -4.21 -0.91 5.08
CA LEU A 80 -4.05 -1.10 3.65
C LEU A 80 -4.87 -0.05 2.90
N GLY A 81 -4.32 0.42 1.81
CA GLY A 81 -4.97 1.30 0.87
C GLY A 81 -5.03 0.67 -0.52
N TYR A 82 -5.93 1.16 -1.34
CA TYR A 82 -6.13 0.74 -2.71
C TYR A 82 -6.20 1.94 -3.65
N ALA A 83 -5.65 1.79 -4.84
CA ALA A 83 -5.75 2.80 -5.88
C ALA A 83 -5.73 2.18 -7.28
N ILE A 84 -6.22 2.94 -8.26
CA ILE A 84 -6.24 2.55 -9.67
C ILE A 84 -5.55 3.59 -10.54
N SER A 85 -5.07 3.16 -11.71
CA SER A 85 -4.46 4.04 -12.71
C SER A 85 -4.70 3.54 -14.13
N LYS A 86 -4.94 4.48 -15.05
CA LYS A 86 -5.01 4.18 -16.50
C LYS A 86 -3.65 4.03 -17.14
N ASN A 87 -2.65 4.74 -16.65
CA ASN A 87 -1.30 4.79 -17.23
C ASN A 87 -0.23 4.06 -16.39
N GLY A 88 -0.61 3.53 -15.21
CA GLY A 88 0.29 2.86 -14.29
C GLY A 88 1.25 3.80 -13.55
N ILE A 89 1.10 5.12 -13.66
CA ILE A 89 1.98 6.11 -13.04
C ILE A 89 1.18 6.99 -12.07
N ASP A 90 0.10 7.57 -12.54
CA ASP A 90 -0.76 8.47 -11.78
C ASP A 90 -1.91 7.66 -11.18
N PHE A 91 -1.89 7.41 -9.88
CA PHE A 91 -2.89 6.61 -9.19
C PHE A 91 -3.94 7.48 -8.49
N GLU A 92 -5.20 7.09 -8.66
CA GLU A 92 -6.37 7.62 -7.95
C GLU A 92 -6.68 6.70 -6.77
N ARG A 93 -6.61 7.24 -5.55
CA ARG A 93 -6.88 6.49 -4.32
C ARG A 93 -8.36 6.19 -4.16
N ARG A 94 -8.63 4.93 -3.81
CA ARG A 94 -9.96 4.35 -3.53
C ARG A 94 -9.87 3.44 -2.32
N ASP A 95 -9.33 3.95 -1.24
CA ASP A 95 -8.99 3.17 -0.04
C ASP A 95 -10.21 2.47 0.56
N GLU A 96 -11.39 3.06 0.41
CA GLU A 96 -12.67 2.51 0.84
C GLU A 96 -13.09 1.23 0.11
N GLU A 97 -12.49 0.96 -1.05
CA GLU A 97 -12.76 -0.22 -1.89
C GLU A 97 -11.84 -1.41 -1.55
N ILE A 98 -10.91 -1.27 -0.58
CA ILE A 98 -9.95 -2.36 -0.24
C ILE A 98 -10.62 -3.61 0.33
N GLY A 99 -11.78 -3.47 0.97
CA GLY A 99 -12.59 -4.57 1.47
C GLY A 99 -12.04 -5.31 2.69
N ILE A 100 -10.95 -4.85 3.29
CA ILE A 100 -10.34 -5.44 4.49
C ILE A 100 -9.86 -4.35 5.45
N ASP A 101 -10.06 -4.56 6.75
CA ASP A 101 -9.51 -3.73 7.82
C ASP A 101 -9.06 -4.62 8.99
N VAL A 102 -8.56 -4.02 10.06
CA VAL A 102 -8.15 -4.71 11.27
C VAL A 102 -9.32 -5.47 11.91
N SER A 103 -9.01 -6.60 12.53
CA SER A 103 -9.99 -7.36 13.31
C SER A 103 -10.35 -6.65 14.61
N ASN A 104 -11.49 -6.97 15.18
CA ASN A 104 -11.90 -6.44 16.49
C ASN A 104 -10.99 -6.89 17.65
N SER A 105 -10.28 -7.99 17.49
CA SER A 105 -9.34 -8.54 18.46
C SER A 105 -8.39 -9.54 17.80
N GLY A 106 -7.29 -9.83 18.46
CA GLY A 106 -6.33 -10.84 17.99
C GLY A 106 -5.09 -10.26 17.32
N TRP A 107 -4.43 -11.07 16.54
CA TRP A 107 -3.10 -10.83 15.98
C TRP A 107 -3.02 -9.68 14.93
N ASP A 108 -4.15 -9.23 14.41
CA ASP A 108 -4.28 -8.18 13.41
C ASP A 108 -5.25 -7.06 13.83
N SER A 109 -5.48 -6.90 15.14
CA SER A 109 -6.45 -5.93 15.68
C SER A 109 -5.94 -4.49 15.76
N GLU A 110 -4.64 -4.27 15.68
CA GLU A 110 -4.02 -2.94 15.79
C GLU A 110 -3.52 -2.43 14.44
N MET A 111 -3.03 -3.33 13.59
CA MET A 111 -2.53 -2.99 12.26
C MET A 111 -2.60 -4.16 11.29
N ILE A 112 -2.76 -3.81 10.01
CA ILE A 112 -2.55 -4.69 8.86
C ILE A 112 -1.64 -3.99 7.86
N ALA A 113 -0.60 -4.68 7.36
CA ALA A 113 0.43 -4.04 6.54
C ALA A 113 1.13 -5.02 5.60
N PHE A 114 1.89 -4.44 4.66
CA PHE A 114 2.84 -5.11 3.78
C PHE A 114 2.22 -6.23 2.94
N ALA A 115 1.02 -5.97 2.46
CA ALA A 115 0.25 -6.94 1.72
C ALA A 115 0.92 -7.32 0.38
N GLU A 116 0.77 -8.58 0.01
CA GLU A 116 1.15 -9.12 -1.29
C GLU A 116 -0.01 -9.87 -1.91
N ARG A 117 -0.40 -9.47 -3.12
CA ARG A 117 -1.42 -10.15 -3.90
C ARG A 117 -0.81 -11.38 -4.58
N PHE A 118 -1.43 -12.51 -4.39
CA PHE A 118 -1.01 -13.77 -4.96
C PHE A 118 -2.19 -14.48 -5.63
N GLN A 119 -2.02 -14.89 -6.88
CA GLN A 119 -3.02 -15.71 -7.59
C GLN A 119 -2.58 -17.16 -7.62
N PHE A 120 -3.46 -18.03 -7.19
CA PHE A 120 -3.25 -19.47 -7.23
C PHE A 120 -4.48 -20.14 -7.79
N LYS A 121 -4.31 -20.79 -8.95
CA LYS A 121 -5.41 -21.34 -9.77
C LYS A 121 -6.42 -20.23 -10.11
N ASP A 122 -7.67 -20.42 -9.75
CA ASP A 122 -8.81 -19.52 -9.95
C ASP A 122 -9.07 -18.56 -8.79
N LYS A 123 -8.24 -18.61 -7.72
CA LYS A 123 -8.38 -17.80 -6.52
C LYS A 123 -7.29 -16.74 -6.41
N VAL A 124 -7.68 -15.62 -5.83
CA VAL A 124 -6.78 -14.51 -5.51
C VAL A 124 -6.72 -14.35 -3.99
N TYR A 125 -5.52 -14.30 -3.48
CA TYR A 125 -5.23 -14.13 -2.06
C TYR A 125 -4.46 -12.84 -1.83
N LEU A 126 -4.70 -12.22 -0.69
CA LEU A 126 -3.93 -11.09 -0.18
C LEU A 126 -3.29 -11.52 1.13
N PHE A 127 -1.99 -11.82 1.10
CA PHE A 127 -1.22 -12.11 2.32
C PHE A 127 -0.79 -10.82 2.98
N TYR A 128 -0.88 -10.72 4.30
CA TYR A 128 -0.51 -9.51 5.04
C TYR A 128 0.06 -9.81 6.42
N CYS A 129 0.79 -8.83 6.96
CA CYS A 129 1.30 -8.85 8.33
C CYS A 129 0.28 -8.17 9.26
N GLY A 130 0.08 -8.75 10.44
CA GLY A 130 -0.68 -8.16 11.54
C GLY A 130 0.17 -7.31 12.48
N ASN A 131 -0.24 -7.26 13.75
CA ASN A 131 0.33 -6.44 14.80
C ASN A 131 1.84 -6.64 14.93
N HIS A 132 2.53 -5.58 15.38
CA HIS A 132 3.98 -5.56 15.58
C HIS A 132 4.76 -5.99 14.33
N TYR A 133 4.28 -5.56 13.13
CA TYR A 133 4.90 -5.89 11.84
C TYR A 133 4.96 -7.39 11.53
N GLY A 134 3.95 -8.13 11.98
CA GLY A 134 3.83 -9.57 11.78
C GLY A 134 4.46 -10.42 12.90
N MET A 135 4.97 -9.83 13.98
CA MET A 135 5.45 -10.59 15.14
C MET A 135 4.32 -11.37 15.81
N ASP A 136 3.11 -10.83 15.84
CA ASP A 136 1.93 -11.49 16.41
C ASP A 136 1.25 -12.43 15.42
N GLY A 137 1.56 -12.32 14.14
CA GLY A 137 1.05 -13.19 13.10
C GLY A 137 1.05 -12.60 11.70
N MET A 138 0.92 -13.51 10.75
CA MET A 138 0.66 -13.23 9.33
C MET A 138 -0.57 -14.03 8.90
N GLY A 139 -1.35 -13.47 8.01
CA GLY A 139 -2.55 -14.13 7.51
C GLY A 139 -2.82 -13.82 6.05
N TYR A 140 -3.97 -14.26 5.60
CA TYR A 140 -4.45 -13.95 4.26
C TYR A 140 -5.96 -13.70 4.25
N ALA A 141 -6.38 -12.87 3.28
CA ALA A 141 -7.76 -12.75 2.82
C ALA A 141 -7.88 -13.37 1.43
N GLU A 142 -9.02 -13.97 1.12
CA GLU A 142 -9.38 -14.43 -0.22
C GLU A 142 -10.30 -13.39 -0.86
N LEU A 143 -9.99 -12.97 -2.09
CA LEU A 143 -10.90 -12.13 -2.87
C LEU A 143 -12.10 -12.98 -3.29
N LEU A 144 -13.27 -12.62 -2.79
CA LEU A 144 -14.52 -13.23 -3.22
C LEU A 144 -14.92 -12.61 -4.56
N SER A 145 -15.14 -13.42 -5.57
CA SER A 145 -15.78 -12.95 -6.80
C SER A 145 -17.23 -12.56 -6.47
N ASP A 146 -17.69 -11.42 -6.96
CA ASP A 146 -19.10 -11.02 -6.96
C ASP A 146 -19.92 -12.02 -7.82
N THR A 147 -20.02 -13.26 -7.36
CA THR A 147 -20.83 -14.27 -8.00
C THR A 147 -22.03 -14.56 -7.15
N GLN A 148 -23.14 -13.94 -7.60
CA GLN A 148 -24.50 -14.43 -7.41
C GLN A 148 -25.24 -13.99 -6.14
N GLU A 149 -25.78 -12.79 -6.17
CA GLU A 149 -27.19 -12.66 -5.83
C GLU A 149 -28.00 -12.89 -7.14
N GLN A 150 -28.53 -14.08 -7.29
CA GLN A 150 -29.69 -14.36 -8.12
C GLN A 150 -30.87 -14.74 -7.21
#